data_a876a17ab8fa4fac84b70cae0ec5b172
#
_entry.id   a876a17ab8fa4fac84b70cae0ec5b172
#
_cell.length_a   1.000
_cell.length_b   1.000
_cell.length_c   1.000
_cell.angle_alpha   90.00
_cell.angle_beta   90.00
_cell.angle_gamma   90.00
#
_symmetry.space_group_name_H-M   'P 1'
#
loop_
_entity.id
_entity.type
_entity.pdbx_description
1 polymer ?
#
loop_
_entity_poly.entity_id
_entity_poly.type
_entity_poly.pdbx_seq_one_letter_code
_entity_poly.pdbx_strand_id
1 'polypeptide(L)'
;MRRMLFVLALLALGTVAFAQRAVSFRLSLPPAGLGLGLEAPLERNLAFRGFVDLFPGGPSFLVAGEVLFKPDLGQLDRDLRGIRPYFGGGLAGHFAGPGEVGLHLSLGVEFLLDARTGIFLDGEYFYAFGGGRFPRTVIGANLR
;
A
#
# COMPACT_ATOMS: atom_id res chain seq x y z
N MET A 1 -4.85 19.31 22.56
CA MET A 1 -4.93 20.07 21.30
C MET A 1 -4.11 19.45 20.17
N ARG A 2 -2.81 19.15 20.34
CA ARG A 2 -1.99 18.56 19.26
C ARG A 2 -2.52 17.21 18.75
N ARG A 3 -3.00 16.34 19.64
CA ARG A 3 -3.57 15.03 19.27
C ARG A 3 -4.87 15.17 18.48
N MET A 4 -5.69 16.15 18.83
CA MET A 4 -6.96 16.41 18.15
C MET A 4 -6.74 17.00 16.75
N LEU A 5 -5.74 17.86 16.57
CA LEU A 5 -5.32 18.37 15.27
C LEU A 5 -4.80 17.27 14.36
N PHE A 6 -4.06 16.32 14.91
CA PHE A 6 -3.56 15.17 14.15
C PHE A 6 -4.70 14.25 13.67
N VAL A 7 -5.67 13.98 14.53
CA VAL A 7 -6.87 13.20 14.17
C VAL A 7 -7.70 13.94 13.13
N LEU A 8 -7.89 15.23 13.28
CA LEU A 8 -8.61 16.06 12.29
C LEU A 8 -7.88 16.12 10.95
N ALA A 9 -6.54 16.21 10.96
CA ALA A 9 -5.74 16.15 9.74
C ALA A 9 -5.85 14.79 9.04
N LEU A 10 -5.83 13.70 9.80
CA LEU A 10 -6.05 12.34 9.26
C LEU A 10 -7.46 12.17 8.68
N LEU A 11 -8.48 12.71 9.36
CA LEU A 11 -9.86 12.69 8.87
C LEU A 11 -10.02 13.55 7.62
N ALA A 12 -9.38 14.72 7.55
CA ALA A 12 -9.40 15.60 6.39
C ALA A 12 -8.69 14.96 5.19
N LEU A 13 -7.52 14.34 5.41
CA LEU A 13 -6.82 13.54 4.39
C LEU A 13 -7.69 12.36 3.93
N GLY A 14 -8.38 11.72 4.85
CA GLY A 14 -9.35 10.67 4.55
C GLY A 14 -10.46 11.16 3.64
N THR A 15 -11.04 12.34 3.86
CA THR A 15 -12.15 12.88 3.08
C THR A 15 -11.74 13.35 1.68
N VAL A 16 -10.56 13.94 1.52
CA VAL A 16 -10.03 14.36 0.20
C VAL A 16 -9.70 13.13 -0.67
N ALA A 17 -9.22 12.07 -0.06
CA ALA A 17 -8.94 10.82 -0.74
C ALA A 17 -10.23 10.08 -1.19
N PHE A 18 -11.43 10.47 -0.76
CA PHE A 18 -12.67 9.72 -0.99
C PHE A 18 -13.22 9.77 -2.42
N ALA A 19 -12.80 10.72 -3.25
CA ALA A 19 -13.41 10.95 -4.56
C ALA A 19 -12.90 10.03 -5.69
N GLN A 20 -11.66 9.48 -5.64
CA GLN A 20 -11.04 8.71 -6.73
C GLN A 20 -10.15 7.57 -6.25
N ARG A 21 -10.63 6.77 -5.29
CA ARG A 21 -9.77 5.75 -4.66
C ARG A 21 -10.08 4.34 -5.07
N ALA A 22 -9.05 3.52 -4.91
CA ALA A 22 -9.19 2.09 -4.86
C ALA A 22 -9.20 1.61 -3.41
N VAL A 23 -10.07 0.67 -3.10
CA VAL A 23 -9.99 -0.15 -1.90
C VAL A 23 -9.22 -1.41 -2.26
N SER A 24 -8.24 -1.76 -1.43
CA SER A 24 -7.38 -2.91 -1.70
C SER A 24 -7.67 -4.04 -0.71
N PHE A 25 -7.71 -5.26 -1.22
CA PHE A 25 -7.65 -6.49 -0.42
C PHE A 25 -6.28 -7.10 -0.64
N ARG A 26 -5.62 -7.50 0.45
CA ARG A 26 -4.20 -7.88 0.44
C ARG A 26 -4.02 -9.24 1.11
N LEU A 27 -3.21 -10.09 0.47
CA LEU A 27 -2.72 -11.35 1.04
C LEU A 27 -1.20 -11.32 1.01
N SER A 28 -0.55 -11.58 2.11
CA SER A 28 0.91 -11.57 2.19
C SER A 28 1.49 -12.91 2.63
N LEU A 29 2.71 -13.18 2.17
CA LEU A 29 3.51 -14.35 2.49
C LEU A 29 5.00 -14.02 2.39
N PRO A 30 5.89 -14.63 3.20
CA PRO A 30 5.77 -14.90 4.62
C PRO A 30 5.95 -13.61 5.44
N PRO A 31 5.34 -13.48 6.59
CA PRO A 31 4.34 -14.36 7.18
C PRO A 31 2.98 -14.23 6.50
N ALA A 32 2.11 -15.24 6.68
CA ALA A 32 0.76 -15.18 6.14
C ALA A 32 -0.02 -14.05 6.81
N GLY A 33 -0.62 -13.20 5.99
CA GLY A 33 -1.36 -12.04 6.46
C GLY A 33 -2.52 -11.69 5.54
N LEU A 34 -3.49 -11.00 6.13
CA LEU A 34 -4.66 -10.45 5.45
C LEU A 34 -4.69 -8.95 5.70
N GLY A 35 -4.96 -8.17 4.68
CA GLY A 35 -4.98 -6.74 4.83
C GLY A 35 -6.01 -6.02 4.00
N LEU A 36 -6.22 -4.77 4.39
CA LEU A 36 -7.04 -3.81 3.70
C LEU A 36 -6.21 -2.56 3.44
N GLY A 37 -6.41 -1.95 2.29
CA GLY A 37 -5.72 -0.73 1.92
C GLY A 37 -6.58 0.23 1.15
N LEU A 38 -6.04 1.43 0.99
CA LEU A 38 -6.60 2.49 0.17
C LEU A 38 -5.49 3.03 -0.72
N GLU A 39 -5.80 3.26 -1.97
CA GLU A 39 -4.92 3.91 -2.92
C GLU A 39 -5.62 5.13 -3.51
N ALA A 40 -4.94 6.27 -3.51
CA ALA A 40 -5.47 7.52 -4.04
C ALA A 40 -4.46 8.15 -4.99
N PRO A 41 -4.88 8.62 -6.18
CA PRO A 41 -3.98 9.31 -7.08
C PRO A 41 -3.57 10.67 -6.49
N LEU A 42 -2.28 10.99 -6.54
CA LEU A 42 -1.74 12.30 -6.17
C LEU A 42 -1.51 13.15 -7.41
N GLU A 43 -0.90 12.57 -8.42
CA GLU A 43 -0.62 13.14 -9.72
C GLU A 43 -0.75 12.06 -10.79
N ARG A 44 -0.47 12.40 -12.03
CA ARG A 44 -0.63 11.49 -13.18
C ARG A 44 0.03 10.12 -12.99
N ASN A 45 1.26 10.09 -12.45
CA ASN A 45 2.02 8.86 -12.24
C ASN A 45 2.38 8.62 -10.78
N LEU A 46 1.78 9.36 -9.87
CA LEU A 46 2.02 9.23 -8.43
C LEU A 46 0.73 8.87 -7.72
N ALA A 47 0.82 7.94 -6.79
CA ALA A 47 -0.29 7.53 -5.93
C ALA A 47 0.16 7.45 -4.48
N PHE A 48 -0.75 7.71 -3.58
CA PHE A 48 -0.60 7.39 -2.16
C PHE A 48 -1.28 6.06 -1.89
N ARG A 49 -0.62 5.21 -1.11
CA ARG A 49 -1.21 3.96 -0.63
C ARG A 49 -1.04 3.86 0.89
N GLY A 50 -2.15 3.62 1.58
CA GLY A 50 -2.17 3.31 3.00
C GLY A 50 -2.78 1.93 3.20
N PHE A 51 -2.25 1.14 4.13
CA PHE A 51 -2.80 -0.18 4.40
C PHE A 51 -2.55 -0.65 5.82
N VAL A 52 -3.34 -1.63 6.22
CA VAL A 52 -3.20 -2.38 7.47
C VAL A 52 -3.24 -3.86 7.14
N ASP A 53 -2.19 -4.59 7.50
CA ASP A 53 -2.11 -6.04 7.33
C ASP A 53 -2.10 -6.71 8.71
N LEU A 54 -2.91 -7.75 8.87
CA LEU A 54 -3.00 -8.55 10.08
C LEU A 54 -2.31 -9.89 9.86
N PHE A 55 -1.53 -10.33 10.84
CA PHE A 55 -0.79 -11.60 10.81
C PHE A 55 -1.34 -12.54 11.90
N PRO A 56 -2.29 -13.42 11.55
CA PRO A 56 -2.98 -14.25 12.56
C PRO A 56 -2.12 -15.34 13.18
N GLY A 57 -1.01 -15.72 12.55
CA GLY A 57 -0.09 -16.75 13.07
C GLY A 57 0.68 -16.36 14.33
N GLY A 58 0.88 -15.08 14.56
CA GLY A 58 1.35 -14.47 15.81
C GLY A 58 0.67 -13.12 15.88
N PRO A 59 -0.21 -12.83 16.85
CA PRO A 59 -1.08 -11.65 16.80
C PRO A 59 -0.28 -10.37 16.63
N SER A 60 -0.20 -9.89 15.42
CA SER A 60 0.52 -8.69 15.05
C SER A 60 -0.12 -8.01 13.86
N PHE A 61 0.19 -6.74 13.65
CA PHE A 61 -0.28 -6.01 12.50
C PHE A 61 0.79 -5.02 12.02
N LEU A 62 0.72 -4.72 10.73
CA LEU A 62 1.55 -3.72 10.08
C LEU A 62 0.66 -2.62 9.53
N VAL A 63 0.99 -1.38 9.85
CA VAL A 63 0.34 -0.18 9.28
C VAL A 63 1.37 0.56 8.47
N ALA A 64 1.04 0.93 7.24
CA ALA A 64 1.97 1.63 6.37
C ALA A 64 1.28 2.73 5.57
N GLY A 65 2.05 3.77 5.27
CA GLY A 65 1.71 4.80 4.31
C GLY A 65 2.88 5.01 3.38
N GLU A 66 2.62 4.99 2.07
CA GLU A 66 3.67 5.08 1.07
C GLU A 66 3.24 5.87 -0.16
N VAL A 67 4.22 6.39 -0.88
CA VAL A 67 4.03 7.03 -2.18
C VAL A 67 4.59 6.10 -3.24
N LEU A 68 3.79 5.85 -4.26
CA LEU A 68 4.13 4.98 -5.37
C LEU A 68 4.28 5.80 -6.66
N PHE A 69 5.35 5.54 -7.39
CA PHE A 69 5.46 5.91 -8.79
C PHE A 69 4.85 4.78 -9.63
N LYS A 70 3.78 5.09 -10.33
CA LYS A 70 2.93 4.10 -11.00
C LYS A 70 2.59 4.55 -12.41
N PRO A 71 3.56 4.44 -13.37
CA PRO A 71 3.33 4.88 -14.74
C PRO A 71 2.32 4.00 -15.46
N ASP A 72 1.54 4.59 -16.35
CA ASP A 72 0.65 3.88 -17.24
C ASP A 72 1.40 3.55 -18.55
N LEU A 73 1.73 2.29 -18.74
CA LEU A 73 2.42 1.83 -19.94
C LEU A 73 1.56 1.91 -21.20
N GLY A 74 0.23 2.01 -21.05
CA GLY A 74 -0.68 2.21 -22.18
C GLY A 74 -0.44 3.53 -22.94
N GLN A 75 0.25 4.48 -22.32
CA GLN A 75 0.67 5.72 -22.98
C GLN A 75 1.86 5.53 -23.92
N LEU A 76 2.66 4.51 -23.68
CA LEU A 76 3.82 4.17 -24.53
C LEU A 76 3.42 3.21 -25.66
N ASP A 77 2.59 2.22 -25.34
CA ASP A 77 2.13 1.21 -26.27
C ASP A 77 0.71 0.76 -25.90
N ARG A 78 -0.17 0.72 -26.88
CA ARG A 78 -1.56 0.28 -26.68
C ARG A 78 -1.69 -1.15 -26.20
N ASP A 79 -0.75 -2.02 -26.58
CA ASP A 79 -0.73 -3.43 -26.17
C ASP A 79 -0.38 -3.59 -24.69
N LEU A 80 0.23 -2.59 -24.09
CA LEU A 80 0.55 -2.55 -22.67
C LEU A 80 -0.52 -1.86 -21.81
N ARG A 81 -1.65 -1.53 -22.42
CA ARG A 81 -2.77 -0.93 -21.69
C ARG A 81 -3.26 -1.88 -20.59
N GLY A 82 -3.42 -1.36 -19.38
CA GLY A 82 -3.83 -2.15 -18.24
C GLY A 82 -2.70 -2.80 -17.46
N ILE A 83 -1.44 -2.64 -17.88
CA ILE A 83 -0.27 -3.06 -17.12
C ILE A 83 0.34 -1.84 -16.47
N ARG A 84 0.39 -1.82 -15.14
CA ARG A 84 0.90 -0.70 -14.37
C ARG A 84 1.97 -1.17 -13.39
N PRO A 85 3.24 -1.13 -13.78
CA PRO A 85 4.32 -1.36 -12.83
C PRO A 85 4.39 -0.21 -11.85
N TYR A 86 4.87 -0.48 -10.65
CA TYR A 86 5.05 0.57 -9.66
C TYR A 86 6.19 0.26 -8.71
N PHE A 87 6.76 1.31 -8.16
CA PHE A 87 7.69 1.22 -7.05
C PHE A 87 7.50 2.45 -6.16
N GLY A 88 7.87 2.30 -4.92
CA GLY A 88 7.80 3.40 -4.00
C GLY A 88 8.19 3.02 -2.60
N GLY A 89 7.89 3.89 -1.69
CA GLY A 89 8.21 3.68 -0.30
C GLY A 89 7.55 4.69 0.61
N GLY A 90 7.70 4.44 1.88
CA GLY A 90 7.14 5.28 2.92
C GLY A 90 7.54 4.82 4.30
N LEU A 91 6.65 5.01 5.24
CA LEU A 91 6.84 4.64 6.63
C LEU A 91 5.84 3.55 7.02
N ALA A 92 6.30 2.66 7.87
CA ALA A 92 5.47 1.59 8.42
C ALA A 92 5.72 1.40 9.90
N GLY A 93 4.71 0.91 10.60
CA GLY A 93 4.82 0.43 11.96
C GLY A 93 4.38 -1.02 12.03
N HIS A 94 5.22 -1.88 12.60
CA HIS A 94 4.91 -3.27 12.88
C HIS A 94 4.71 -3.44 14.37
N PHE A 95 3.55 -3.89 14.77
CA PHE A 95 3.16 -4.00 16.16
C PHE A 95 2.97 -5.47 16.54
N ALA A 96 4.05 -6.07 17.08
CA ALA A 96 4.12 -7.42 17.59
C ALA A 96 4.83 -7.37 18.95
N GLY A 97 4.08 -7.17 20.02
CA GLY A 97 4.68 -6.87 21.33
C GLY A 97 5.21 -5.44 21.37
N PRO A 98 6.51 -5.18 21.59
CA PRO A 98 7.05 -3.83 21.40
C PRO A 98 6.98 -3.44 19.93
N GLY A 99 6.38 -2.28 19.64
CA GLY A 99 6.21 -1.81 18.28
C GLY A 99 7.54 -1.40 17.63
N GLU A 100 7.65 -1.63 16.33
CA GLU A 100 8.78 -1.19 15.52
C GLU A 100 8.28 -0.24 14.43
N VAL A 101 9.01 0.86 14.23
CA VAL A 101 8.75 1.80 13.14
C VAL A 101 9.93 1.76 12.18
N GLY A 102 9.67 1.90 10.89
CA GLY A 102 10.74 1.86 9.91
C GLY A 102 10.32 2.30 8.53
N LEU A 103 11.20 2.05 7.58
CA LEU A 103 10.99 2.29 6.17
C LEU A 103 10.25 1.09 5.56
N HIS A 104 9.37 1.39 4.62
CA HIS A 104 8.68 0.40 3.82
C HIS A 104 8.94 0.68 2.35
N LEU A 105 9.37 -0.34 1.62
CA LEU A 105 9.63 -0.26 0.19
C LEU A 105 8.75 -1.25 -0.54
N SER A 106 8.27 -0.86 -1.73
CA SER A 106 7.40 -1.68 -2.56
C SER A 106 7.85 -1.64 -4.01
N LEU A 107 7.81 -2.79 -4.66
CA LEU A 107 8.02 -2.96 -6.09
C LEU A 107 7.01 -3.97 -6.61
N GLY A 108 6.20 -3.59 -7.57
CA GLY A 108 5.16 -4.48 -8.05
C GLY A 108 4.57 -4.09 -9.38
N VAL A 109 3.51 -4.79 -9.73
CA VAL A 109 2.75 -4.58 -10.95
C VAL A 109 1.27 -4.80 -10.68
N GLU A 110 0.44 -3.93 -11.23
CA GLU A 110 -1.01 -4.09 -11.26
C GLU A 110 -1.46 -4.40 -12.68
N PHE A 111 -2.34 -5.40 -12.80
CA PHE A 111 -3.02 -5.74 -14.03
C PHE A 111 -4.49 -5.35 -13.93
N LEU A 112 -4.95 -4.44 -14.78
CA LEU A 112 -6.34 -4.05 -14.84
C LEU A 112 -7.16 -5.12 -15.56
N LEU A 113 -8.15 -5.68 -14.89
CA LEU A 113 -9.10 -6.62 -15.49
C LEU A 113 -10.23 -5.87 -16.21
N ASP A 114 -10.64 -4.75 -15.63
CA ASP A 114 -11.60 -3.82 -16.19
C ASP A 114 -11.36 -2.41 -15.64
N ALA A 115 -12.25 -1.46 -15.90
CA ALA A 115 -12.11 -0.08 -15.46
C ALA A 115 -12.13 0.08 -13.93
N ARG A 116 -12.63 -0.91 -13.19
CA ARG A 116 -12.83 -0.84 -11.74
C ARG A 116 -11.99 -1.82 -10.95
N THR A 117 -11.50 -2.88 -11.58
CA THR A 117 -10.84 -3.99 -10.90
C THR A 117 -9.43 -4.18 -11.42
N GLY A 118 -8.47 -4.20 -10.52
CA GLY A 118 -7.08 -4.56 -10.81
C GLY A 118 -6.61 -5.65 -9.87
N ILE A 119 -5.72 -6.49 -10.35
CA ILE A 119 -4.99 -7.46 -9.53
C ILE A 119 -3.56 -7.02 -9.47
N PHE A 120 -2.97 -7.01 -8.29
CA PHE A 120 -1.58 -6.63 -8.13
C PHE A 120 -0.77 -7.72 -7.44
N LEU A 121 0.51 -7.74 -7.79
CA LEU A 121 1.54 -8.55 -7.16
C LEU A 121 2.70 -7.63 -6.83
N ASP A 122 3.09 -7.57 -5.57
CA ASP A 122 4.27 -6.80 -5.20
C ASP A 122 5.19 -7.54 -4.23
N GLY A 123 6.46 -7.16 -4.30
CA GLY A 123 7.45 -7.46 -3.29
C GLY A 123 7.59 -6.25 -2.38
N GLU A 124 7.51 -6.49 -1.08
CA GLU A 124 7.62 -5.45 -0.06
C GLU A 124 8.77 -5.75 0.88
N TYR A 125 9.42 -4.71 1.33
CA TYR A 125 10.52 -4.81 2.27
C TYR A 125 10.32 -3.82 3.40
N PHE A 126 10.27 -4.33 4.62
CA PHE A 126 10.21 -3.53 5.82
C PHE A 126 11.59 -3.49 6.48
N TYR A 127 12.06 -2.29 6.74
CA TYR A 127 13.33 -2.04 7.43
C TYR A 127 13.04 -1.23 8.69
N ALA A 128 13.01 -1.92 9.83
CA ALA A 128 12.82 -1.26 11.12
C ALA A 128 14.06 -0.44 11.51
N PHE A 129 13.87 0.73 12.05
CA PHE A 129 14.96 1.58 12.50
C PHE A 129 15.74 0.95 13.65
N GLY A 130 15.12 0.07 14.44
CA GLY A 130 15.75 -0.72 15.48
C GLY A 130 16.51 -1.97 14.99
N GLY A 131 16.54 -2.24 13.68
CA GLY A 131 17.30 -3.31 13.05
C GLY A 131 16.52 -4.53 12.57
N GLY A 132 15.22 -4.62 12.86
CA GLY A 132 14.36 -5.67 12.29
C GLY A 132 14.18 -5.50 10.78
N ARG A 133 14.18 -6.62 10.05
CA ARG A 133 14.02 -6.62 8.58
C ARG A 133 13.19 -7.81 8.16
N PHE A 134 12.23 -7.60 7.29
CA PHE A 134 11.57 -8.72 6.63
C PHE A 134 11.06 -8.37 5.23
N PRO A 135 11.41 -9.20 4.24
CA PRO A 135 10.79 -9.17 2.93
C PRO A 135 9.49 -9.96 2.94
N ARG A 136 8.56 -9.58 2.09
CA ARG A 136 7.33 -10.35 1.88
C ARG A 136 6.82 -10.16 0.46
N THR A 137 6.01 -11.09 0.02
CA THR A 137 5.28 -11.01 -1.24
C THR A 137 3.81 -10.74 -0.91
N VAL A 138 3.21 -9.81 -1.61
CA VAL A 138 1.79 -9.47 -1.46
C VAL A 138 1.10 -9.64 -2.80
N ILE A 139 -0.02 -10.33 -2.77
CA ILE A 139 -0.97 -10.40 -3.88
C ILE A 139 -2.27 -9.77 -3.42
N GLY A 140 -2.93 -9.05 -4.29
CA GLY A 140 -4.17 -8.41 -3.91
C GLY A 140 -5.00 -7.93 -5.08
N ALA A 141 -6.11 -7.31 -4.72
CA ALA A 141 -7.03 -6.74 -5.68
C ALA A 141 -7.37 -5.30 -5.28
N ASN A 142 -7.40 -4.42 -6.26
CA ASN A 142 -7.86 -3.05 -6.14
C ASN A 142 -9.24 -2.92 -6.75
N LEU A 143 -10.18 -2.40 -5.99
CA LEU A 143 -11.54 -2.08 -6.43
C LEU A 143 -11.74 -0.57 -6.42
N ARG A 144 -12.13 -0.04 -7.56
CA ARG A 144 -12.34 1.40 -7.77
C ARG A 144 -13.80 1.77 -7.84
#